data_5f618c47f18e86f95a663747f30ed9db
#
_entry.id   5f618c47f18e86f95a663747f30ed9db
#
_cell.length_a   1.000
_cell.length_b   1.000
_cell.length_c   1.000
_cell.angle_alpha   90.00
_cell.angle_beta   90.00
_cell.angle_gamma   90.00
#
_symmetry.space_group_name_H-M   'P 1'
#
loop_
_entity.id
_entity.type
_entity.pdbx_description
1 polymer ?
#
loop_
_entity_poly.entity_id
_entity_poly.type
_entity_poly.pdbx_seq_one_letter_code
_entity_poly.pdbx_strand_id
1 'polypeptide(L)'
;MASIPSVTTGNIANSYINKNDRAQSKALHALASGKSINKASDNAAGLAIATQLMSDVSTLKQASSNLVQGTAVLQTADGGLQQAGQMLERMKSLATQASSGSVDSTSLAAINTEYQSLVSELNNLSNTTSFNGQNLLDGTYNQSFQAGQAVGDTINANLSAVNSSANGLGLTAGVGASANALSTQTSAMATSAELDTAISNLSSYRAQIGSTLSTFSVRGDVVDSSINSTLEAQSSLMDADIAAEQTNLTNSKVLSELSIASAAQGNRMKSSLLGLLR
;
A
#
# COMPACT_ATOMS: atom_id res chain seq x y z
N MET A 1 52.26 23.11 -54.84
CA MET A 1 52.01 22.00 -53.92
C MET A 1 50.50 21.72 -53.93
N ALA A 2 50.05 20.70 -54.65
CA ALA A 2 48.66 20.28 -54.65
C ALA A 2 48.42 19.58 -53.30
N SER A 3 47.75 20.24 -52.40
CA SER A 3 47.31 19.64 -51.13
C SER A 3 46.37 18.50 -51.43
N ILE A 4 46.61 17.34 -50.86
CA ILE A 4 45.86 16.09 -51.05
C ILE A 4 44.49 16.20 -50.40
N PRO A 5 43.40 16.56 -51.12
CA PRO A 5 42.06 16.65 -50.53
C PRO A 5 41.47 15.27 -50.24
N SER A 6 42.13 14.19 -50.70
CA SER A 6 41.59 12.83 -50.67
C SER A 6 41.71 12.12 -49.29
N VAL A 7 42.68 12.50 -48.43
CA VAL A 7 42.84 11.93 -47.10
C VAL A 7 41.77 12.51 -46.14
N THR A 8 41.49 13.80 -46.29
CA THR A 8 40.43 14.47 -45.55
C THR A 8 39.04 13.91 -45.89
N THR A 9 38.71 13.60 -47.13
CA THR A 9 37.40 13.04 -47.52
C THR A 9 37.20 11.62 -46.97
N GLY A 10 38.25 10.77 -46.96
CA GLY A 10 38.16 9.45 -46.33
C GLY A 10 37.96 9.49 -44.80
N ASN A 11 38.65 10.40 -44.12
CA ASN A 11 38.48 10.59 -42.66
C ASN A 11 37.12 11.17 -42.30
N ILE A 12 36.60 12.09 -43.11
CA ILE A 12 35.23 12.64 -42.94
C ILE A 12 34.19 11.54 -43.15
N ALA A 13 34.28 10.70 -44.18
CA ALA A 13 33.37 9.59 -44.43
C ALA A 13 33.36 8.60 -43.25
N ASN A 14 34.56 8.21 -42.74
CA ASN A 14 34.67 7.33 -41.56
C ASN A 14 34.04 7.98 -40.28
N SER A 15 34.20 9.27 -40.11
CA SER A 15 33.57 9.99 -38.99
C SER A 15 32.05 9.92 -39.07
N TYR A 16 31.45 10.10 -40.26
CA TYR A 16 29.99 9.98 -40.46
C TYR A 16 29.50 8.54 -40.31
N ILE A 17 30.23 7.52 -40.79
CA ILE A 17 29.90 6.12 -40.56
C ILE A 17 29.84 5.84 -39.05
N ASN A 18 30.88 6.17 -38.30
CA ASN A 18 30.92 5.97 -36.85
C ASN A 18 29.78 6.73 -36.11
N LYS A 19 29.41 7.94 -36.58
CA LYS A 19 28.32 8.71 -36.02
C LYS A 19 26.97 8.04 -36.29
N ASN A 20 26.75 7.57 -37.52
CA ASN A 20 25.49 6.92 -37.90
C ASN A 20 25.34 5.54 -37.22
N ASP A 21 26.42 4.77 -37.06
CA ASP A 21 26.39 3.50 -36.32
C ASP A 21 26.04 3.69 -34.83
N ARG A 22 26.56 4.76 -34.22
CA ARG A 22 26.20 5.10 -32.84
C ARG A 22 24.71 5.51 -32.75
N ALA A 23 24.20 6.31 -33.71
CA ALA A 23 22.81 6.71 -33.75
C ALA A 23 21.89 5.49 -33.97
N GLN A 24 22.29 4.58 -34.87
CA GLN A 24 21.59 3.32 -35.11
C GLN A 24 21.55 2.43 -33.84
N SER A 25 22.68 2.27 -33.17
CA SER A 25 22.76 1.51 -31.90
C SER A 25 21.87 2.15 -30.83
N LYS A 26 21.85 3.48 -30.73
CA LYS A 26 20.99 4.19 -29.77
C LYS A 26 19.50 3.95 -30.05
N ALA A 27 19.08 4.10 -31.30
CA ALA A 27 17.69 3.86 -31.71
C ALA A 27 17.28 2.39 -31.49
N LEU A 28 18.17 1.43 -31.78
CA LEU A 28 17.93 0.01 -31.48
C LEU A 28 17.75 -0.26 -29.98
N HIS A 29 18.58 0.35 -29.13
CA HIS A 29 18.42 0.23 -27.69
C HIS A 29 17.11 0.84 -27.20
N ALA A 30 16.71 2.00 -27.72
CA ALA A 30 15.45 2.64 -27.38
C ALA A 30 14.24 1.79 -27.81
N LEU A 31 14.26 1.23 -29.03
CA LEU A 31 13.22 0.34 -29.54
C LEU A 31 13.14 -0.98 -28.77
N ALA A 32 14.30 -1.57 -28.39
CA ALA A 32 14.35 -2.83 -27.66
C ALA A 32 13.89 -2.70 -26.21
N SER A 33 14.16 -1.57 -25.55
CA SER A 33 13.80 -1.32 -24.16
C SER A 33 12.45 -0.61 -23.99
N GLY A 34 11.92 0.03 -25.03
CA GLY A 34 10.77 0.94 -24.97
C GLY A 34 11.08 2.27 -24.27
N LYS A 35 12.35 2.53 -23.91
CA LYS A 35 12.78 3.71 -23.14
C LYS A 35 13.69 4.62 -23.96
N SER A 36 13.46 5.92 -23.86
CA SER A 36 14.29 6.96 -24.48
C SER A 36 15.62 7.16 -23.75
N ILE A 37 15.62 6.93 -22.41
CA ILE A 37 16.79 7.04 -21.53
C ILE A 37 17.18 5.64 -21.08
N ASN A 38 18.27 5.10 -21.62
CA ASN A 38 18.80 3.78 -21.29
C ASN A 38 20.09 3.83 -20.49
N LYS A 39 20.86 4.90 -20.65
CA LYS A 39 22.16 5.09 -20.01
C LYS A 39 22.23 6.50 -19.40
N ALA A 40 23.04 6.64 -18.35
CA ALA A 40 23.28 7.94 -17.72
C ALA A 40 23.83 8.99 -18.70
N SER A 41 24.55 8.52 -19.75
CA SER A 41 25.06 9.38 -20.82
C SER A 41 23.98 9.94 -21.76
N ASP A 42 22.79 9.34 -21.80
CA ASP A 42 21.68 9.82 -22.65
C ASP A 42 21.03 11.06 -22.06
N ASN A 43 20.71 11.02 -20.77
CA ASN A 43 20.20 12.17 -19.99
C ASN A 43 20.40 11.87 -18.49
N ALA A 44 21.46 12.39 -17.89
CA ALA A 44 21.78 12.17 -16.48
C ALA A 44 20.72 12.76 -15.53
N ALA A 45 20.22 13.94 -15.85
CA ALA A 45 19.20 14.61 -15.03
C ALA A 45 17.85 13.85 -15.10
N GLY A 46 17.41 13.47 -16.30
CA GLY A 46 16.19 12.70 -16.50
C GLY A 46 16.26 11.32 -15.81
N LEU A 47 17.41 10.63 -15.90
CA LEU A 47 17.60 9.35 -15.24
C LEU A 47 17.56 9.47 -13.71
N ALA A 48 18.16 10.52 -13.14
CA ALA A 48 18.13 10.76 -11.69
C ALA A 48 16.71 10.98 -11.19
N ILE A 49 15.92 11.83 -11.88
CA ILE A 49 14.51 12.06 -11.55
C ILE A 49 13.70 10.76 -11.70
N ALA A 50 13.87 10.04 -12.80
CA ALA A 50 13.14 8.79 -13.05
C ALA A 50 13.46 7.72 -11.99
N THR A 51 14.72 7.63 -11.54
CA THR A 51 15.13 6.70 -10.47
C THR A 51 14.46 7.08 -9.14
N GLN A 52 14.36 8.39 -8.84
CA GLN A 52 13.64 8.86 -7.65
C GLN A 52 12.16 8.50 -7.74
N LEU A 53 11.50 8.77 -8.86
CA LEU A 53 10.09 8.41 -9.07
C LEU A 53 9.85 6.90 -8.97
N MET A 54 10.78 6.06 -9.45
CA MET A 54 10.71 4.60 -9.26
C MET A 54 10.78 4.19 -7.79
N SER A 55 11.64 4.84 -7.01
CA SER A 55 11.74 4.63 -5.56
C SER A 55 10.44 5.04 -4.87
N ASP A 56 9.89 6.18 -5.25
CA ASP A 56 8.63 6.71 -4.72
C ASP A 56 7.46 5.77 -5.01
N VAL A 57 7.33 5.27 -6.23
CA VAL A 57 6.32 4.26 -6.60
C VAL A 57 6.48 2.97 -5.78
N SER A 58 7.71 2.51 -5.57
CA SER A 58 7.97 1.32 -4.75
C SER A 58 7.52 1.53 -3.29
N THR A 59 7.83 2.69 -2.73
CA THR A 59 7.43 3.06 -1.36
C THR A 59 5.90 3.18 -1.23
N LEU A 60 5.25 3.83 -2.20
CA LEU A 60 3.79 3.96 -2.23
C LEU A 60 3.08 2.60 -2.37
N LYS A 61 3.60 1.69 -3.20
CA LYS A 61 3.06 0.32 -3.30
C LYS A 61 3.15 -0.43 -1.98
N GLN A 62 4.25 -0.26 -1.23
CA GLN A 62 4.38 -0.83 0.10
C GLN A 62 3.40 -0.18 1.08
N ALA A 63 3.20 1.15 1.01
CA ALA A 63 2.20 1.86 1.81
C ALA A 63 0.78 1.36 1.51
N SER A 64 0.41 1.17 0.23
CA SER A 64 -0.88 0.56 -0.16
C SER A 64 -1.05 -0.84 0.45
N SER A 65 -0.01 -1.68 0.39
CA SER A 65 -0.03 -3.01 1.05
C SER A 65 -0.21 -2.93 2.56
N ASN A 66 0.44 -1.97 3.23
CA ASN A 66 0.28 -1.75 4.67
C ASN A 66 -1.15 -1.33 5.03
N LEU A 67 -1.79 -0.49 4.19
CA LEU A 67 -3.17 -0.07 4.37
C LEU A 67 -4.14 -1.25 4.24
N VAL A 68 -3.93 -2.13 3.26
CA VAL A 68 -4.72 -3.37 3.11
C VAL A 68 -4.58 -4.26 4.34
N GLN A 69 -3.37 -4.44 4.86
CA GLN A 69 -3.13 -5.22 6.08
C GLN A 69 -3.80 -4.58 7.29
N GLY A 70 -3.69 -3.25 7.46
CA GLY A 70 -4.35 -2.52 8.54
C GLY A 70 -5.88 -2.64 8.46
N THR A 71 -6.45 -2.59 7.27
CA THR A 71 -7.88 -2.81 7.04
C THR A 71 -8.30 -4.22 7.47
N ALA A 72 -7.54 -5.26 7.14
CA ALA A 72 -7.83 -6.64 7.55
C ALA A 72 -7.79 -6.81 9.07
N VAL A 73 -6.83 -6.17 9.76
CA VAL A 73 -6.74 -6.15 11.23
C VAL A 73 -8.00 -5.53 11.83
N LEU A 74 -8.39 -4.35 11.36
CA LEU A 74 -9.55 -3.63 11.89
C LEU A 74 -10.86 -4.36 11.61
N GLN A 75 -11.01 -5.00 10.46
CA GLN A 75 -12.16 -5.85 10.14
C GLN A 75 -12.24 -7.08 11.05
N THR A 76 -11.11 -7.69 11.37
CA THR A 76 -11.06 -8.81 12.33
C THR A 76 -11.48 -8.34 13.72
N ALA A 77 -11.02 -7.17 14.15
CA ALA A 77 -11.42 -6.57 15.42
C ALA A 77 -12.93 -6.24 15.45
N ASP A 78 -13.48 -5.63 14.39
CA ASP A 78 -14.93 -5.33 14.31
C ASP A 78 -15.78 -6.60 14.34
N GLY A 79 -15.33 -7.69 13.70
CA GLY A 79 -15.98 -9.00 13.81
C GLY A 79 -16.05 -9.51 15.25
N GLY A 80 -14.97 -9.38 16.03
CA GLY A 80 -14.96 -9.69 17.46
C GLY A 80 -15.90 -8.79 18.26
N LEU A 81 -15.91 -7.47 17.98
CA LEU A 81 -16.84 -6.53 18.64
C LEU A 81 -18.30 -6.83 18.33
N GLN A 82 -18.62 -7.29 17.14
CA GLN A 82 -19.98 -7.70 16.80
C GLN A 82 -20.45 -8.88 17.64
N GLN A 83 -19.59 -9.89 17.86
CA GLN A 83 -19.90 -11.01 18.73
C GLN A 83 -20.03 -10.57 20.19
N ALA A 84 -19.14 -9.69 20.68
CA ALA A 84 -19.27 -9.08 21.99
C ALA A 84 -20.61 -8.36 22.18
N GLY A 85 -21.08 -7.63 21.15
CA GLY A 85 -22.36 -6.97 21.16
C GLY A 85 -23.53 -7.92 21.35
N GLN A 86 -23.55 -9.04 20.63
CA GLN A 86 -24.59 -10.06 20.78
C GLN A 86 -24.61 -10.67 22.19
N MET A 87 -23.41 -10.90 22.76
CA MET A 87 -23.30 -11.40 24.15
C MET A 87 -23.84 -10.39 25.15
N LEU A 88 -23.48 -9.09 25.02
CA LEU A 88 -23.98 -8.04 25.89
C LEU A 88 -25.50 -7.87 25.79
N GLU A 89 -26.08 -7.96 24.59
CA GLU A 89 -27.55 -7.94 24.41
C GLU A 89 -28.21 -9.14 25.14
N ARG A 90 -27.63 -10.35 25.03
CA ARG A 90 -28.14 -11.52 25.75
C ARG A 90 -28.00 -11.35 27.26
N MET A 91 -26.85 -10.86 27.74
CA MET A 91 -26.62 -10.56 29.15
C MET A 91 -27.62 -9.55 29.68
N LYS A 92 -27.97 -8.50 28.92
CA LYS A 92 -28.97 -7.51 29.26
C LYS A 92 -30.37 -8.11 29.34
N SER A 93 -30.72 -8.98 28.40
CA SER A 93 -32.00 -9.72 28.45
C SER A 93 -32.12 -10.55 29.74
N LEU A 94 -31.06 -11.24 30.14
CA LEU A 94 -31.00 -12.02 31.38
C LEU A 94 -31.10 -11.11 32.62
N ALA A 95 -30.42 -9.96 32.63
CA ALA A 95 -30.47 -8.99 33.72
C ALA A 95 -31.91 -8.39 33.86
N THR A 96 -32.55 -8.09 32.74
CA THR A 96 -33.92 -7.63 32.73
C THR A 96 -34.89 -8.70 33.25
N GLN A 97 -34.68 -9.97 32.86
CA GLN A 97 -35.48 -11.09 33.37
C GLN A 97 -35.29 -11.26 34.88
N ALA A 98 -34.03 -11.21 35.37
CA ALA A 98 -33.72 -11.33 36.81
C ALA A 98 -34.23 -10.14 37.64
N SER A 99 -34.41 -8.96 37.03
CA SER A 99 -34.97 -7.78 37.70
C SER A 99 -36.48 -7.86 37.92
N SER A 100 -37.18 -8.85 37.34
CA SER A 100 -38.61 -9.07 37.57
C SER A 100 -38.87 -9.64 38.94
N GLY A 101 -39.78 -9.01 39.71
CA GLY A 101 -40.17 -9.47 41.04
C GLY A 101 -40.92 -10.81 41.09
N SER A 102 -41.20 -11.41 39.92
CA SER A 102 -41.91 -12.69 39.81
C SER A 102 -40.95 -13.92 39.69
N VAL A 103 -39.63 -13.70 39.67
CA VAL A 103 -38.61 -14.76 39.51
C VAL A 103 -38.23 -15.30 40.90
N ASP A 104 -38.33 -16.60 41.09
CA ASP A 104 -37.96 -17.28 42.34
C ASP A 104 -36.42 -17.44 42.42
N SER A 105 -35.93 -17.75 43.62
CA SER A 105 -34.49 -17.83 43.88
C SER A 105 -33.77 -18.93 43.08
N THR A 106 -34.47 -20.03 42.76
CA THR A 106 -33.90 -21.12 41.92
C THR A 106 -33.72 -20.67 40.46
N SER A 107 -34.71 -19.97 39.93
CA SER A 107 -34.65 -19.40 38.58
C SER A 107 -33.62 -18.26 38.50
N LEU A 108 -33.47 -17.41 39.55
CA LEU A 108 -32.42 -16.40 39.62
C LEU A 108 -31.01 -17.07 39.59
N ALA A 109 -30.82 -18.16 40.32
CA ALA A 109 -29.56 -18.90 40.31
C ALA A 109 -29.23 -19.47 38.90
N ALA A 110 -30.24 -19.99 38.19
CA ALA A 110 -30.05 -20.51 36.82
C ALA A 110 -29.73 -19.37 35.85
N ILE A 111 -30.44 -18.25 35.91
CA ILE A 111 -30.19 -17.04 35.09
C ILE A 111 -28.77 -16.51 35.35
N ASN A 112 -28.35 -16.44 36.63
CA ASN A 112 -27.03 -15.98 37.01
C ASN A 112 -25.93 -16.91 36.46
N THR A 113 -26.17 -18.22 36.44
CA THR A 113 -25.20 -19.20 35.87
C THR A 113 -25.00 -18.96 34.37
N GLU A 114 -26.06 -18.76 33.59
CA GLU A 114 -25.98 -18.42 32.17
C GLU A 114 -25.25 -17.08 31.98
N TYR A 115 -25.58 -16.09 32.79
CA TYR A 115 -24.92 -14.77 32.74
C TYR A 115 -23.40 -14.89 32.99
N GLN A 116 -22.97 -15.65 34.00
CA GLN A 116 -21.55 -15.85 34.30
C GLN A 116 -20.81 -16.61 33.18
N SER A 117 -21.50 -17.52 32.50
CA SER A 117 -20.96 -18.19 31.32
C SER A 117 -20.71 -17.20 30.18
N LEU A 118 -21.63 -16.25 29.97
CA LEU A 118 -21.46 -15.19 28.97
C LEU A 118 -20.35 -14.20 29.33
N VAL A 119 -20.20 -13.84 30.62
CA VAL A 119 -19.07 -13.02 31.10
C VAL A 119 -17.74 -13.72 30.82
N SER A 120 -17.68 -15.02 31.10
CA SER A 120 -16.47 -15.83 30.84
C SER A 120 -16.16 -15.90 29.34
N GLU A 121 -17.18 -16.08 28.51
CA GLU A 121 -17.03 -16.12 27.06
C GLU A 121 -16.62 -14.76 26.47
N LEU A 122 -17.15 -13.65 27.00
CA LEU A 122 -16.72 -12.30 26.64
C LEU A 122 -15.22 -12.09 26.91
N ASN A 123 -14.73 -12.55 28.06
CA ASN A 123 -13.31 -12.48 28.40
C ASN A 123 -12.47 -13.40 27.49
N ASN A 124 -12.96 -14.59 27.18
CA ASN A 124 -12.31 -15.50 26.23
C ASN A 124 -12.23 -14.88 24.83
N LEU A 125 -13.32 -14.28 24.36
CA LEU A 125 -13.36 -13.58 23.07
C LEU A 125 -12.30 -12.48 23.00
N SER A 126 -12.19 -11.67 24.08
CA SER A 126 -11.17 -10.61 24.16
C SER A 126 -9.74 -11.15 24.05
N ASN A 127 -9.46 -12.30 24.63
CA ASN A 127 -8.13 -12.91 24.65
C ASN A 127 -7.83 -13.74 23.39
N THR A 128 -8.86 -14.23 22.69
CA THR A 128 -8.68 -15.12 21.53
C THR A 128 -8.78 -14.39 20.19
N THR A 129 -9.42 -13.22 20.16
CA THR A 129 -9.48 -12.40 18.93
C THR A 129 -8.10 -11.85 18.65
N SER A 130 -7.42 -12.46 17.72
CA SER A 130 -6.04 -12.12 17.36
C SER A 130 -5.82 -12.09 15.85
N PHE A 131 -4.83 -11.32 15.42
CA PHE A 131 -4.35 -11.28 14.06
C PHE A 131 -2.82 -11.43 14.06
N ASN A 132 -2.31 -12.40 13.31
CA ASN A 132 -0.88 -12.71 13.25
C ASN A 132 -0.22 -12.88 14.65
N GLY A 133 -0.93 -13.50 15.59
CA GLY A 133 -0.45 -13.76 16.96
C GLY A 133 -0.49 -12.55 17.90
N GLN A 134 -1.03 -11.41 17.47
CA GLN A 134 -1.27 -10.23 18.32
C GLN A 134 -2.75 -10.14 18.69
N ASN A 135 -3.03 -10.01 19.98
CA ASN A 135 -4.39 -9.81 20.46
C ASN A 135 -4.88 -8.42 20.07
N LEU A 136 -6.16 -8.34 19.66
CA LEU A 136 -6.74 -7.11 19.14
C LEU A 136 -7.68 -6.43 20.15
N LEU A 137 -8.29 -7.21 21.06
CA LEU A 137 -9.36 -6.75 21.93
C LEU A 137 -9.00 -6.75 23.42
N ASP A 138 -7.74 -6.96 23.76
CA ASP A 138 -7.23 -6.94 25.14
C ASP A 138 -6.79 -5.54 25.62
N GLY A 139 -6.82 -4.53 24.72
CA GLY A 139 -6.41 -3.17 25.00
C GLY A 139 -4.91 -2.91 24.89
N THR A 140 -4.13 -3.89 24.47
CA THR A 140 -2.68 -3.72 24.27
C THR A 140 -2.31 -3.34 22.85
N TYR A 141 -3.24 -3.48 21.89
CA TYR A 141 -3.01 -3.21 20.49
C TYR A 141 -2.94 -1.71 20.20
N ASN A 142 -1.74 -1.22 19.90
CA ASN A 142 -1.48 0.15 19.49
C ASN A 142 -0.41 0.15 18.41
N GLN A 143 -0.83 0.09 17.14
CA GLN A 143 0.06 0.01 16.01
C GLN A 143 -0.11 1.19 15.07
N SER A 144 1.01 1.59 14.46
CA SER A 144 1.08 2.67 13.49
C SER A 144 1.37 2.10 12.11
N PHE A 145 0.50 2.37 11.15
CA PHE A 145 0.64 1.91 9.78
C PHE A 145 1.19 3.03 8.91
N GLN A 146 2.32 2.78 8.24
CA GLN A 146 2.87 3.71 7.26
C GLN A 146 1.97 3.75 6.03
N ALA A 147 1.39 4.92 5.76
CA ALA A 147 0.39 5.17 4.72
C ALA A 147 0.84 6.17 3.65
N GLY A 148 2.14 6.46 3.57
CA GLY A 148 2.70 7.42 2.61
C GLY A 148 4.22 7.34 2.53
N GLN A 149 4.83 8.31 1.82
CA GLN A 149 6.28 8.36 1.57
C GLN A 149 7.07 8.96 2.74
N ALA A 150 6.51 9.95 3.41
CA ALA A 150 7.20 10.63 4.50
C ALA A 150 7.13 9.81 5.80
N VAL A 151 8.16 9.93 6.64
CA VAL A 151 8.26 9.23 7.94
C VAL A 151 7.08 9.52 8.87
N GLY A 152 6.38 10.66 8.69
CA GLY A 152 5.20 11.04 9.47
C GLY A 152 3.85 10.65 8.87
N ASP A 153 3.83 10.06 7.68
CA ASP A 153 2.60 9.65 7.01
C ASP A 153 2.07 8.33 7.58
N THR A 154 1.66 8.35 8.84
CA THR A 154 1.17 7.16 9.55
C THR A 154 -0.28 7.31 9.97
N ILE A 155 -1.00 6.19 10.01
CA ILE A 155 -2.32 6.06 10.61
C ILE A 155 -2.20 5.16 11.83
N ASN A 156 -2.63 5.66 12.98
CA ASN A 156 -2.58 4.91 14.22
C ASN A 156 -3.88 4.10 14.39
N ALA A 157 -3.74 2.80 14.61
CA ALA A 157 -4.82 1.91 15.01
C ALA A 157 -4.62 1.56 16.48
N ASN A 158 -5.39 2.22 17.35
CA ASN A 158 -5.44 1.95 18.78
C ASN A 158 -6.77 1.28 19.10
N LEU A 159 -6.72 0.04 19.58
CA LEU A 159 -7.89 -0.76 19.92
C LEU A 159 -8.05 -0.86 21.43
N SER A 160 -9.26 -0.54 21.90
CA SER A 160 -9.58 -0.58 23.32
C SER A 160 -9.87 -2.01 23.79
N ALA A 161 -9.69 -2.27 25.06
CA ALA A 161 -10.03 -3.56 25.67
C ALA A 161 -11.54 -3.80 25.65
N VAL A 162 -11.93 -5.05 25.38
CA VAL A 162 -13.35 -5.49 25.31
C VAL A 162 -13.62 -6.59 26.31
N ASN A 163 -12.91 -6.56 27.42
CA ASN A 163 -13.15 -7.50 28.53
C ASN A 163 -14.17 -6.92 29.54
N SER A 164 -14.59 -7.74 30.48
CA SER A 164 -15.54 -7.37 31.54
C SER A 164 -14.97 -6.43 32.60
N SER A 165 -13.70 -5.98 32.49
CA SER A 165 -13.09 -5.12 33.49
C SER A 165 -13.54 -3.67 33.37
N ALA A 166 -13.36 -2.88 34.41
CA ALA A 166 -13.65 -1.46 34.44
C ALA A 166 -12.82 -0.65 33.39
N ASN A 167 -11.63 -1.14 33.02
CA ASN A 167 -10.79 -0.54 31.97
C ASN A 167 -11.20 -0.97 30.54
N GLY A 168 -12.05 -2.01 30.41
CA GLY A 168 -12.64 -2.46 29.17
C GLY A 168 -14.04 -1.90 28.94
N LEU A 169 -15.04 -2.77 28.97
CA LEU A 169 -16.43 -2.38 28.75
C LEU A 169 -17.09 -1.65 29.96
N GLY A 170 -16.40 -1.58 31.10
CA GLY A 170 -16.91 -0.87 32.27
C GLY A 170 -17.82 -1.71 33.17
N LEU A 171 -17.81 -3.04 33.02
CA LEU A 171 -18.48 -3.94 33.97
C LEU A 171 -17.64 -4.03 35.24
N THR A 172 -18.14 -3.49 36.35
CA THR A 172 -17.37 -3.51 37.60
C THR A 172 -17.37 -4.90 38.23
N ALA A 173 -16.24 -5.29 38.84
CA ALA A 173 -16.11 -6.57 39.52
C ALA A 173 -17.08 -6.72 40.71
N GLY A 174 -17.62 -5.61 41.20
CA GLY A 174 -18.58 -5.59 42.32
C GLY A 174 -20.00 -5.82 41.91
N VAL A 175 -20.39 -5.57 40.66
CA VAL A 175 -21.77 -5.64 40.18
C VAL A 175 -21.88 -6.47 38.91
N GLY A 176 -21.41 -5.97 37.76
CA GLY A 176 -21.64 -6.63 36.46
C GLY A 176 -20.79 -7.87 36.22
N ALA A 177 -19.52 -7.88 36.66
CA ALA A 177 -18.60 -9.02 36.53
C ALA A 177 -18.54 -9.90 37.81
N SER A 178 -19.38 -9.61 38.81
CA SER A 178 -19.44 -10.36 40.06
C SER A 178 -20.10 -11.73 39.86
N ALA A 179 -19.67 -12.71 40.62
CA ALA A 179 -20.28 -14.06 40.65
C ALA A 179 -21.78 -14.02 41.04
N ASN A 180 -22.23 -12.97 41.71
CA ASN A 180 -23.59 -12.76 42.18
C ASN A 180 -24.33 -11.63 41.48
N ALA A 181 -23.94 -11.28 40.26
CA ALA A 181 -24.47 -10.13 39.51
C ALA A 181 -26.00 -10.15 39.38
N LEU A 182 -26.60 -11.33 39.22
CA LEU A 182 -28.05 -11.51 39.05
C LEU A 182 -28.69 -12.31 40.18
N SER A 183 -28.07 -12.39 41.36
CA SER A 183 -28.57 -13.20 42.47
C SER A 183 -29.75 -12.56 43.22
N THR A 184 -29.93 -11.27 43.09
CA THR A 184 -31.05 -10.51 43.67
C THR A 184 -31.63 -9.52 42.64
N GLN A 185 -32.91 -9.16 42.81
CA GLN A 185 -33.55 -8.15 41.97
C GLN A 185 -32.77 -6.82 41.94
N THR A 186 -32.30 -6.36 43.11
CA THR A 186 -31.53 -5.10 43.22
C THR A 186 -30.21 -5.18 42.46
N SER A 187 -29.48 -6.28 42.61
CA SER A 187 -28.22 -6.46 41.85
C SER A 187 -28.47 -6.59 40.37
N ALA A 188 -29.54 -7.25 39.94
CA ALA A 188 -29.90 -7.37 38.54
C ALA A 188 -30.25 -6.00 37.89
N MET A 189 -30.92 -5.12 38.62
CA MET A 189 -31.20 -3.75 38.17
C MET A 189 -29.92 -2.93 38.01
N ALA A 190 -28.98 -3.02 38.96
CA ALA A 190 -27.68 -2.36 38.87
C ALA A 190 -26.84 -2.90 37.73
N THR A 191 -26.79 -4.25 37.56
CA THR A 191 -26.12 -4.89 36.42
C THR A 191 -26.70 -4.48 35.09
N SER A 192 -28.02 -4.31 34.99
CA SER A 192 -28.67 -3.82 33.76
C SER A 192 -28.17 -2.42 33.36
N ALA A 193 -28.01 -1.51 34.34
CA ALA A 193 -27.48 -0.16 34.08
C ALA A 193 -26.00 -0.18 33.66
N GLU A 194 -25.17 -1.08 34.22
CA GLU A 194 -23.77 -1.28 33.80
C GLU A 194 -23.71 -1.85 32.38
N LEU A 195 -24.60 -2.78 32.01
CA LEU A 195 -24.69 -3.32 30.66
C LEU A 195 -25.06 -2.25 29.62
N ASP A 196 -25.92 -1.27 29.98
CA ASP A 196 -26.21 -0.12 29.11
C ASP A 196 -24.92 0.70 28.85
N THR A 197 -24.12 0.91 29.88
CA THR A 197 -22.83 1.59 29.75
C THR A 197 -21.86 0.77 28.89
N ALA A 198 -21.81 -0.55 29.10
CA ALA A 198 -20.96 -1.44 28.31
C ALA A 198 -21.33 -1.47 26.82
N ILE A 199 -22.63 -1.50 26.51
CA ILE A 199 -23.14 -1.43 25.13
C ILE A 199 -22.81 -0.07 24.50
N SER A 200 -22.92 1.01 25.25
CA SER A 200 -22.54 2.35 24.80
C SER A 200 -21.04 2.45 24.49
N ASN A 201 -20.19 1.92 25.38
CA ASN A 201 -18.75 1.86 25.19
C ASN A 201 -18.39 1.01 23.94
N LEU A 202 -19.00 -0.18 23.80
CA LEU A 202 -18.80 -1.03 22.62
C LEU A 202 -19.20 -0.30 21.33
N SER A 203 -20.33 0.41 21.34
CA SER A 203 -20.80 1.19 20.19
C SER A 203 -19.79 2.29 19.83
N SER A 204 -19.22 2.96 20.83
CA SER A 204 -18.18 3.97 20.66
C SER A 204 -16.90 3.37 20.06
N TYR A 205 -16.48 2.17 20.53
CA TYR A 205 -15.31 1.48 19.99
C TYR A 205 -15.52 1.08 18.53
N ARG A 206 -16.69 0.56 18.19
CA ARG A 206 -17.04 0.25 16.81
C ARG A 206 -17.07 1.48 15.91
N ALA A 207 -17.58 2.61 16.42
CA ALA A 207 -17.55 3.88 15.70
C ALA A 207 -16.12 4.37 15.44
N GLN A 208 -15.19 4.21 16.40
CA GLN A 208 -13.78 4.53 16.22
C GLN A 208 -13.13 3.64 15.15
N ILE A 209 -13.38 2.33 15.18
CA ILE A 209 -12.87 1.40 14.16
C ILE A 209 -13.44 1.76 12.79
N GLY A 210 -14.74 2.05 12.69
CA GLY A 210 -15.38 2.47 11.45
C GLY A 210 -14.78 3.76 10.88
N SER A 211 -14.52 4.75 11.74
CA SER A 211 -13.83 5.98 11.35
C SER A 211 -12.41 5.72 10.87
N THR A 212 -11.67 4.86 11.57
CA THR A 212 -10.31 4.50 11.16
C THR A 212 -10.32 3.74 9.84
N LEU A 213 -11.24 2.78 9.64
CA LEU A 213 -11.42 2.06 8.37
C LEU A 213 -11.72 3.02 7.21
N SER A 214 -12.58 4.02 7.43
CA SER A 214 -12.85 5.07 6.44
C SER A 214 -11.58 5.86 6.11
N THR A 215 -10.77 6.20 7.11
CA THR A 215 -9.48 6.88 6.91
C THR A 215 -8.52 6.02 6.09
N PHE A 216 -8.43 4.70 6.37
CA PHE A 216 -7.61 3.77 5.59
C PHE A 216 -8.07 3.70 4.13
N SER A 217 -9.39 3.64 3.89
CA SER A 217 -9.96 3.62 2.54
C SER A 217 -9.61 4.88 1.75
N VAL A 218 -9.90 6.05 2.31
CA VAL A 218 -9.60 7.35 1.67
C VAL A 218 -8.10 7.51 1.41
N ARG A 219 -7.27 7.09 2.37
CA ARG A 219 -5.81 7.16 2.18
C ARG A 219 -5.34 6.17 1.12
N GLY A 220 -5.96 5.00 1.03
CA GLY A 220 -5.71 4.03 -0.05
C GLY A 220 -5.95 4.65 -1.42
N ASP A 221 -7.09 5.29 -1.63
CA ASP A 221 -7.44 5.97 -2.88
C ASP A 221 -6.43 7.08 -3.23
N VAL A 222 -5.97 7.84 -2.24
CA VAL A 222 -4.95 8.88 -2.43
C VAL A 222 -3.61 8.27 -2.82
N VAL A 223 -3.20 7.18 -2.16
CA VAL A 223 -1.93 6.48 -2.47
C VAL A 223 -1.98 5.89 -3.87
N ASP A 224 -3.08 5.25 -4.27
CA ASP A 224 -3.25 4.69 -5.61
C ASP A 224 -3.27 5.77 -6.69
N SER A 225 -3.92 6.91 -6.44
CA SER A 225 -3.87 8.08 -7.32
C SER A 225 -2.45 8.64 -7.45
N SER A 226 -1.70 8.69 -6.35
CA SER A 226 -0.30 9.14 -6.34
C SER A 226 0.62 8.18 -7.12
N ILE A 227 0.40 6.86 -6.99
CA ILE A 227 1.12 5.85 -7.77
C ILE A 227 0.90 6.10 -9.27
N ASN A 228 -0.35 6.25 -9.70
CA ASN A 228 -0.70 6.46 -11.10
C ASN A 228 -0.06 7.76 -11.65
N SER A 229 -0.18 8.87 -10.93
CA SER A 229 0.42 10.15 -11.33
C SER A 229 1.94 10.08 -11.41
N THR A 230 2.58 9.36 -10.49
CA THR A 230 4.04 9.18 -10.48
C THR A 230 4.50 8.28 -11.64
N LEU A 231 3.72 7.23 -11.97
CA LEU A 231 3.98 6.38 -13.13
C LEU A 231 3.81 7.15 -14.45
N GLU A 232 2.80 8.01 -14.57
CA GLU A 232 2.62 8.87 -15.74
C GLU A 232 3.77 9.86 -15.90
N ALA A 233 4.22 10.47 -14.81
CA ALA A 233 5.39 11.35 -14.84
C ALA A 233 6.66 10.60 -15.24
N GLN A 234 6.86 9.38 -14.73
CA GLN A 234 7.98 8.52 -15.10
C GLN A 234 7.91 8.12 -16.58
N SER A 235 6.73 7.71 -17.08
CA SER A 235 6.48 7.37 -18.47
C SER A 235 6.80 8.54 -19.40
N SER A 236 6.32 9.74 -19.07
CA SER A 236 6.60 10.98 -19.82
C SER A 236 8.10 11.31 -19.91
N LEU A 237 8.90 10.92 -18.92
CA LEU A 237 10.35 11.16 -18.91
C LEU A 237 11.14 10.06 -19.62
N MET A 238 10.72 8.81 -19.52
CA MET A 238 11.53 7.66 -19.90
C MET A 238 11.04 6.95 -21.16
N ASP A 239 9.76 6.98 -21.49
CA ASP A 239 9.23 6.18 -22.59
C ASP A 239 9.68 6.75 -23.93
N ALA A 240 9.96 5.85 -24.87
CA ALA A 240 10.37 6.20 -26.22
C ALA A 240 9.14 6.27 -27.14
N ASP A 241 9.10 7.31 -27.97
CA ASP A 241 8.21 7.34 -29.14
C ASP A 241 8.73 6.34 -30.18
N ILE A 242 8.09 5.20 -30.24
CA ILE A 242 8.48 4.08 -31.13
C ILE A 242 8.46 4.51 -32.60
N ALA A 243 7.52 5.36 -33.02
CA ALA A 243 7.42 5.82 -34.40
C ALA A 243 8.59 6.76 -34.75
N ALA A 244 8.95 7.66 -33.84
CA ALA A 244 10.10 8.54 -34.00
C ALA A 244 11.43 7.74 -34.01
N GLU A 245 11.60 6.78 -33.10
CA GLU A 245 12.83 5.99 -33.03
C GLU A 245 12.98 5.02 -34.22
N GLN A 246 11.89 4.49 -34.75
CA GLN A 246 11.91 3.70 -35.99
C GLN A 246 12.34 4.56 -37.19
N THR A 247 11.87 5.80 -37.26
CA THR A 247 12.27 6.77 -38.28
C THR A 247 13.76 7.11 -38.15
N ASN A 248 14.24 7.36 -36.93
CA ASN A 248 15.64 7.62 -36.63
C ASN A 248 16.54 6.44 -37.01
N LEU A 249 16.10 5.20 -36.71
CA LEU A 249 16.81 3.98 -37.12
C LEU A 249 16.93 3.88 -38.65
N THR A 250 15.82 4.07 -39.36
CA THR A 250 15.79 3.99 -40.82
C THR A 250 16.69 5.06 -41.45
N ASN A 251 16.60 6.30 -40.97
CA ASN A 251 17.41 7.40 -41.45
C ASN A 251 18.90 7.14 -41.19
N SER A 252 19.25 6.68 -39.98
CA SER A 252 20.66 6.38 -39.65
C SER A 252 21.21 5.24 -40.50
N LYS A 253 20.40 4.22 -40.80
CA LYS A 253 20.77 3.10 -41.71
C LYS A 253 21.03 3.61 -43.11
N VAL A 254 20.12 4.39 -43.70
CA VAL A 254 20.28 4.97 -45.03
C VAL A 254 21.51 5.86 -45.11
N LEU A 255 21.73 6.70 -44.06
CA LEU A 255 22.91 7.56 -44.00
C LEU A 255 24.21 6.78 -43.84
N SER A 256 24.21 5.66 -43.14
CA SER A 256 25.37 4.78 -43.03
C SER A 256 25.70 4.12 -44.39
N GLU A 257 24.71 3.60 -45.09
CA GLU A 257 24.86 3.00 -46.43
C GLU A 257 25.38 4.06 -47.44
N LEU A 258 24.84 5.29 -47.39
CA LEU A 258 25.30 6.41 -48.25
C LEU A 258 26.75 6.81 -47.93
N SER A 259 27.12 6.83 -46.66
CA SER A 259 28.48 7.16 -46.20
C SER A 259 29.49 6.10 -46.65
N ILE A 260 29.11 4.82 -46.62
CA ILE A 260 29.92 3.71 -47.12
C ILE A 260 30.11 3.82 -48.65
N ALA A 261 29.02 4.10 -49.39
CA ALA A 261 29.09 4.30 -50.85
C ALA A 261 29.98 5.49 -51.22
N SER A 262 29.86 6.60 -50.47
CA SER A 262 30.71 7.80 -50.66
C SER A 262 32.20 7.50 -50.38
N ALA A 263 32.49 6.75 -49.33
CA ALA A 263 33.86 6.32 -49.01
C ALA A 263 34.44 5.41 -50.11
N ALA A 264 33.64 4.46 -50.62
CA ALA A 264 34.04 3.61 -51.75
C ALA A 264 34.31 4.43 -53.03
N GLN A 265 33.48 5.43 -53.35
CA GLN A 265 33.71 6.31 -54.47
C GLN A 265 34.99 7.17 -54.32
N GLY A 266 35.24 7.67 -53.10
CA GLY A 266 36.49 8.40 -52.78
C GLY A 266 37.73 7.53 -52.94
N ASN A 267 37.68 6.25 -52.60
CA ASN A 267 38.78 5.30 -52.79
C ASN A 267 39.01 4.96 -54.28
N ARG A 268 37.93 4.85 -55.06
CA ARG A 268 38.03 4.66 -56.54
C ARG A 268 38.68 5.86 -57.22
N MET A 269 38.31 7.09 -56.84
CA MET A 269 38.96 8.30 -57.33
C MET A 269 40.47 8.34 -56.99
N LYS A 270 40.86 7.89 -55.79
CA LYS A 270 42.27 7.77 -55.41
C LYS A 270 43.02 6.82 -56.31
N SER A 271 42.48 5.62 -56.57
CA SER A 271 43.13 4.62 -57.42
C SER A 271 43.24 5.09 -58.88
N SER A 272 42.25 5.82 -59.39
CA SER A 272 42.25 6.42 -60.70
C SER A 272 43.32 7.54 -60.85
N LEU A 273 43.46 8.41 -59.82
CA LEU A 273 44.50 9.44 -59.77
C LEU A 273 45.91 8.84 -59.70
N LEU A 274 46.11 7.76 -58.92
CA LEU A 274 47.40 7.04 -58.88
C LEU A 274 47.73 6.34 -60.20
N GLY A 275 46.69 5.90 -60.95
CA GLY A 275 46.90 5.32 -62.30
C GLY A 275 47.26 6.35 -63.36
N LEU A 276 46.90 7.62 -63.18
CA LEU A 276 47.29 8.73 -64.10
C LEU A 276 48.70 9.29 -63.82
N LEU A 277 49.26 9.01 -62.65
CA LEU A 277 50.57 9.43 -62.20
C LEU A 277 51.66 8.39 -62.50
N ARG A 278 51.28 7.26 -63.04
CA ARG A 278 52.18 6.17 -63.51
C ARG A 278 52.31 6.14 -65.02
#